data_44110df50523a9b9b349eed6018e57b6
#
_entry.id   44110df50523a9b9b349eed6018e57b6
#
_cell.length_a   1.000
_cell.length_b   1.000
_cell.length_c   1.000
_cell.angle_alpha   90.00
_cell.angle_beta   90.00
_cell.angle_gamma   90.00
#
_symmetry.space_group_name_H-M   'P 1'
#
loop_
_entity.id
_entity.type
_entity.pdbx_description
1 polymer ?
#
loop_
_entity_poly.entity_id
_entity_poly.type
_entity_poly.pdbx_seq_one_letter_code
_entity_poly.pdbx_strand_id
1 'polypeptide(L)'
;CYVSKFAFSMQSDYNNKRLYKGNGENMADVRKRLVFYGRVQGVGFRYTAKYLAKSLGLTGWVMNEYDGTVVMEIQGREPMIHKLMEGLNRNGFISIDWIDSKDIPTVDESCFYVR
;
A
#
# COMPACT_ATOMS: atom_id res chain seq x y z
N CYS A 1 -6.63 3.51 12.60
CA CYS A 1 -7.41 3.69 11.43
C CYS A 1 -8.11 5.02 11.38
N TYR A 2 -8.63 5.44 12.48
CA TYR A 2 -9.31 6.70 12.52
C TYR A 2 -8.40 7.86 12.13
N VAL A 3 -7.24 7.86 12.68
CA VAL A 3 -6.27 8.90 12.39
C VAL A 3 -5.85 8.86 10.93
N SER A 4 -5.65 7.70 10.42
CA SER A 4 -5.26 7.50 9.06
C SER A 4 -6.28 8.04 8.10
N LYS A 5 -7.55 7.79 8.41
CA LYS A 5 -8.60 8.21 7.58
C LYS A 5 -8.70 9.73 7.55
N PHE A 6 -8.52 10.34 8.69
CA PHE A 6 -8.55 11.76 8.79
C PHE A 6 -7.41 12.40 7.98
N ALA A 7 -6.23 11.88 8.13
CA ALA A 7 -5.08 12.37 7.43
C ALA A 7 -5.24 12.22 5.92
N PHE A 8 -5.81 11.12 5.50
CA PHE A 8 -6.02 10.87 4.12
C PHE A 8 -6.99 11.90 3.53
N SER A 9 -8.03 12.22 4.25
CA SER A 9 -9.00 13.15 3.81
C SER A 9 -8.37 14.52 3.58
N MET A 10 -7.54 14.96 4.47
CA MET A 10 -6.87 16.21 4.34
C MET A 10 -5.93 16.22 3.17
N GLN A 11 -5.18 15.16 2.99
CA GLN A 11 -4.29 15.04 1.91
C GLN A 11 -5.02 15.04 0.61
N SER A 12 -6.15 14.40 0.56
CA SER A 12 -6.94 14.30 -0.63
C SER A 12 -7.37 15.67 -1.09
N ASP A 13 -7.87 16.47 -0.18
CA ASP A 13 -8.30 17.79 -0.49
C ASP A 13 -7.17 18.64 -1.03
N TYR A 14 -6.04 18.54 -0.42
CA TYR A 14 -4.90 19.30 -0.83
C TYR A 14 -4.45 18.91 -2.21
N ASN A 15 -4.35 17.66 -2.49
CA ASN A 15 -3.87 17.20 -3.76
C ASN A 15 -4.78 17.49 -4.89
N ASN A 16 -6.04 17.52 -4.64
CA ASN A 16 -6.97 17.74 -5.67
C ASN A 16 -6.75 19.02 -6.35
N LYS A 17 -6.24 19.99 -5.64
CA LYS A 17 -6.08 21.12 -6.24
C LYS A 17 -5.11 21.11 -7.24
N ARG A 18 -4.06 20.49 -7.17
CA ARG A 18 -3.14 20.56 -8.11
C ARG A 18 -3.13 19.57 -9.07
N LEU A 19 -3.47 18.49 -8.83
CA LEU A 19 -3.31 17.51 -9.76
C LEU A 19 -4.24 17.53 -10.81
N TYR A 20 -5.19 18.01 -10.47
CA TYR A 20 -6.11 17.90 -11.28
C TYR A 20 -5.89 18.28 -12.42
N LYS A 21 -5.22 18.71 -12.54
CA LYS A 21 -4.97 19.11 -13.60
C LYS A 21 -4.78 18.15 -14.48
N GLY A 22 -5.13 17.74 -15.17
CA GLY A 22 -4.85 16.88 -16.20
C GLY A 22 -5.01 15.46 -15.96
N ASN A 23 -5.05 15.09 -14.84
CA ASN A 23 -5.09 13.71 -14.57
C ASN A 23 -6.06 13.41 -13.54
N GLY A 24 -7.26 13.71 -13.79
CA GLY A 24 -8.32 13.44 -12.86
C GLY A 24 -8.40 12.00 -12.48
N GLU A 25 -8.14 11.11 -13.39
CA GLU A 25 -8.24 9.71 -13.10
C GLU A 25 -7.20 9.29 -12.10
N ASN A 26 -6.10 10.00 -11.99
CA ASN A 26 -5.08 9.66 -11.03
C ASN A 26 -5.47 10.01 -9.63
N MET A 27 -6.58 10.72 -9.46
CA MET A 27 -7.04 11.06 -8.15
C MET A 27 -7.91 9.98 -7.57
N ALA A 28 -8.34 9.03 -8.36
CA ALA A 28 -9.17 7.95 -7.85
C ALA A 28 -8.32 6.92 -7.15
N ASP A 29 -8.93 6.24 -6.21
CA ASP A 29 -8.26 5.15 -5.54
C ASP A 29 -8.23 3.94 -6.46
N VAL A 30 -7.17 3.19 -6.35
CA VAL A 30 -7.04 1.91 -7.04
C VAL A 30 -6.74 0.85 -6.01
N ARG A 31 -7.00 -0.39 -6.35
CA ARG A 31 -6.66 -1.50 -5.44
C ARG A 31 -5.82 -2.49 -6.23
N LYS A 32 -4.75 -2.94 -5.61
CA LYS A 32 -3.84 -3.88 -6.25
C LYS A 32 -3.61 -5.06 -5.33
N ARG A 33 -3.51 -6.24 -5.94
CA ARG A 33 -3.11 -7.44 -5.22
C ARG A 33 -1.67 -7.68 -5.60
N LEU A 34 -0.79 -7.70 -4.61
CA LEU A 34 0.64 -7.83 -4.81
C LEU A 34 1.13 -9.10 -4.14
N VAL A 35 1.99 -9.84 -4.82
CA VAL A 35 2.65 -10.99 -4.23
C VAL A 35 4.13 -10.71 -4.28
N PHE A 36 4.77 -10.75 -3.13
CA PHE A 36 6.18 -10.43 -3.00
C PHE A 36 7.00 -11.69 -2.80
N TYR A 37 8.03 -11.85 -3.62
CA TYR A 37 8.92 -12.99 -3.59
C TYR A 37 10.30 -12.53 -3.15
N GLY A 38 11.00 -13.35 -2.42
CA GLY A 38 12.35 -13.03 -1.96
C GLY A 38 12.47 -13.26 -0.48
N ARG A 39 13.33 -12.50 0.17
CA ARG A 39 13.48 -12.60 1.61
C ARG A 39 12.49 -11.63 2.21
N VAL A 40 11.27 -12.08 2.37
CA VAL A 40 10.17 -11.22 2.78
C VAL A 40 9.47 -11.68 4.06
N GLN A 41 9.70 -12.93 4.48
CA GLN A 41 9.14 -13.40 5.74
C GLN A 41 10.22 -13.42 6.82
N GLY A 42 9.84 -13.19 8.05
CA GLY A 42 10.78 -13.20 9.16
C GLY A 42 11.69 -12.01 9.21
N VAL A 43 11.39 -10.95 8.46
CA VAL A 43 12.22 -9.76 8.39
C VAL A 43 11.43 -8.50 8.72
N GLY A 44 10.26 -8.65 9.31
CA GLY A 44 9.45 -7.50 9.71
C GLY A 44 8.65 -6.87 8.59
N PHE A 45 8.47 -7.59 7.49
CA PHE A 45 7.79 -7.07 6.32
C PHE A 45 6.37 -6.60 6.64
N ARG A 46 5.58 -7.44 7.29
CA ARG A 46 4.17 -7.12 7.51
C ARG A 46 3.97 -5.87 8.36
N TYR A 47 4.78 -5.72 9.40
CA TYR A 47 4.65 -4.56 10.28
C TYR A 47 5.23 -3.31 9.65
N THR A 48 6.28 -3.44 8.84
CA THR A 48 6.82 -2.32 8.09
C THR A 48 5.77 -1.85 7.09
N ALA A 49 5.09 -2.78 6.42
CA ALA A 49 4.06 -2.45 5.47
C ALA A 49 2.91 -1.73 6.15
N LYS A 50 2.52 -2.19 7.33
CA LYS A 50 1.44 -1.56 8.08
C LYS A 50 1.80 -0.12 8.45
N TYR A 51 3.01 0.08 8.92
CA TYR A 51 3.48 1.40 9.30
C TYR A 51 3.46 2.35 8.10
N LEU A 52 3.99 1.89 6.97
CA LEU A 52 4.05 2.70 5.78
C LEU A 52 2.65 2.98 5.24
N ALA A 53 1.79 1.98 5.22
CA ALA A 53 0.44 2.15 4.72
C ALA A 53 -0.31 3.19 5.55
N LYS A 54 -0.14 3.13 6.86
CA LYS A 54 -0.80 4.06 7.72
C LYS A 54 -0.31 5.47 7.49
N SER A 55 0.98 5.66 7.32
CA SER A 55 1.54 6.98 7.09
C SER A 55 1.16 7.54 5.73
N LEU A 56 0.85 6.69 4.77
CA LEU A 56 0.51 7.11 3.42
C LEU A 56 -1.00 7.12 3.15
N GLY A 57 -1.81 6.83 4.15
CA GLY A 57 -3.25 6.85 3.99
C GLY A 57 -3.79 5.69 3.16
N LEU A 58 -3.12 4.56 3.18
CA LEU A 58 -3.51 3.40 2.40
C LEU A 58 -4.27 2.39 3.26
N THR A 59 -5.13 1.61 2.62
CA THR A 59 -5.89 0.57 3.31
C THR A 59 -5.61 -0.77 2.66
N GLY A 60 -6.00 -1.84 3.30
CA GLY A 60 -5.79 -3.18 2.77
C GLY A 60 -5.35 -4.16 3.83
N TRP A 61 -4.56 -5.14 3.44
CA TRP A 61 -4.06 -6.13 4.38
C TRP A 61 -2.81 -6.80 3.80
N VAL A 62 -2.05 -7.43 4.67
CA VAL A 62 -0.85 -8.15 4.28
C VAL A 62 -0.78 -9.44 5.07
N MET A 63 -0.34 -10.50 4.43
CA MET A 63 -0.34 -11.83 5.02
C MET A 63 0.83 -12.64 4.50
N ASN A 64 1.45 -13.43 5.37
CA ASN A 64 2.46 -14.38 4.95
C ASN A 64 1.77 -15.61 4.38
N GLU A 65 2.31 -16.14 3.27
CA GLU A 65 1.83 -17.40 2.74
C GLU A 65 2.84 -18.46 3.11
N TYR A 66 2.41 -19.73 3.17
CA TYR A 66 3.36 -20.71 3.62
C TYR A 66 4.32 -21.18 2.53
N ASP A 67 4.21 -20.66 1.34
CA ASP A 67 5.21 -20.93 0.32
C ASP A 67 6.39 -19.94 0.40
N GLY A 68 6.39 -19.07 1.39
CA GLY A 68 7.47 -18.10 1.59
C GLY A 68 7.18 -16.73 1.02
N THR A 69 6.09 -16.57 0.28
CA THR A 69 5.76 -15.28 -0.27
C THR A 69 4.94 -14.46 0.72
N VAL A 70 4.79 -13.18 0.44
CA VAL A 70 3.90 -12.30 1.20
C VAL A 70 2.87 -11.77 0.22
N VAL A 71 1.60 -11.85 0.57
CA VAL A 71 0.52 -11.36 -0.25
C VAL A 71 -0.04 -10.09 0.39
N MET A 72 -0.30 -9.10 -0.42
CA MET A 72 -0.85 -7.84 0.07
C MET A 72 -1.94 -7.37 -0.88
N GLU A 73 -3.05 -6.89 -0.32
CA GLU A 73 -3.97 -6.09 -1.10
C GLU A 73 -3.88 -4.69 -0.56
N ILE A 74 -3.67 -3.72 -1.43
CA ILE A 74 -3.42 -2.35 -1.03
C ILE A 74 -4.29 -1.42 -1.84
N GLN A 75 -4.90 -0.47 -1.18
CA GLN A 75 -5.81 0.44 -1.82
C GLN A 75 -5.52 1.88 -1.45
N GLY A 76 -5.58 2.75 -2.41
CA GLY A 76 -5.36 4.17 -2.24
C GLY A 76 -4.94 4.79 -3.55
N ARG A 77 -4.34 5.94 -3.50
CA ARG A 77 -3.89 6.59 -4.69
C ARG A 77 -2.62 5.94 -5.18
N GLU A 78 -2.54 5.75 -6.47
CA GLU A 78 -1.42 5.01 -7.04
C GLU A 78 -0.05 5.55 -6.67
N PRO A 79 0.19 6.85 -6.65
CA PRO A 79 1.50 7.34 -6.22
C PRO A 79 1.84 6.95 -4.78
N MET A 80 0.84 6.85 -3.93
CA MET A 80 1.09 6.46 -2.54
C MET A 80 1.42 4.97 -2.44
N ILE A 81 0.80 4.15 -3.29
CA ILE A 81 1.12 2.74 -3.33
C ILE A 81 2.58 2.55 -3.78
N HIS A 82 3.02 3.34 -4.75
CA HIS A 82 4.40 3.28 -5.19
C HIS A 82 5.36 3.69 -4.08
N LYS A 83 4.99 4.68 -3.27
CA LYS A 83 5.83 5.08 -2.15
C LYS A 83 5.93 3.98 -1.10
N LEU A 84 4.85 3.22 -0.92
CA LEU A 84 4.89 2.09 0.00
C LEU A 84 5.90 1.05 -0.51
N MET A 85 5.83 0.75 -1.79
CA MET A 85 6.74 -0.25 -2.35
C MET A 85 8.20 0.21 -2.27
N GLU A 86 8.43 1.49 -2.49
CA GLU A 86 9.77 2.04 -2.35
C GLU A 86 10.26 1.94 -0.92
N GLY A 87 9.39 2.23 0.04
CA GLY A 87 9.74 2.15 1.45
C GLY A 87 10.09 0.74 1.87
N LEU A 88 9.35 -0.24 1.36
CA LEU A 88 9.65 -1.63 1.65
C LEU A 88 11.00 -2.02 1.04
N ASN A 89 11.26 -1.55 -0.16
CA ASN A 89 12.50 -1.91 -0.84
C ASN A 89 13.72 -1.25 -0.21
N ARG A 90 13.56 -0.16 0.50
CA ARG A 90 14.66 0.49 1.16
C ARG A 90 15.01 -0.12 2.48
N ASN A 91 14.15 -0.97 3.04
CA ASN A 91 14.42 -1.58 4.32
C ASN A 91 15.54 -2.60 4.15
N GLY A 92 16.60 -2.46 4.92
CA GLY A 92 17.77 -3.30 4.77
C GLY A 92 17.59 -4.76 5.11
N PHE A 93 16.50 -5.11 5.80
CA PHE A 93 16.27 -6.50 6.15
C PHE A 93 15.36 -7.19 5.13
N ILE A 94 14.69 -6.45 4.27
CA ILE A 94 13.77 -6.98 3.29
C ILE A 94 14.45 -7.02 1.94
N SER A 95 14.40 -8.15 1.28
CA SER A 95 14.99 -8.27 -0.05
C SER A 95 13.91 -8.79 -0.98
N ILE A 96 13.42 -7.94 -1.86
CA ILE A 96 12.35 -8.29 -2.78
C ILE A 96 12.97 -8.63 -4.12
N ASP A 97 12.77 -9.87 -4.56
CA ASP A 97 13.30 -10.32 -5.84
C ASP A 97 12.31 -10.10 -6.96
N TRP A 98 11.04 -10.16 -6.65
CA TRP A 98 10.02 -10.14 -7.68
C TRP A 98 8.67 -9.76 -7.07
N ILE A 99 7.87 -9.03 -7.81
CA ILE A 99 6.52 -8.66 -7.36
C ILE A 99 5.55 -8.96 -8.50
N ASP A 100 4.52 -9.72 -8.19
CA ASP A 100 3.41 -9.89 -9.11
C ASP A 100 2.37 -8.87 -8.72
N SER A 101 1.84 -8.12 -9.67
CA SER A 101 0.86 -7.07 -9.39
C SER A 101 -0.36 -7.28 -10.27
N LYS A 102 -1.52 -7.15 -9.68
CA LYS A 102 -2.76 -7.30 -10.42
C LYS A 102 -3.74 -6.25 -9.91
N ASP A 103 -4.38 -5.55 -10.83
CA ASP A 103 -5.39 -4.56 -10.45
C ASP A 103 -6.68 -5.30 -10.14
N ILE A 104 -7.33 -4.93 -9.07
CA ILE A 104 -8.57 -5.55 -8.64
C ILE A 104 -9.55 -4.44 -8.26
N PRO A 105 -10.83 -4.74 -8.12
CA PRO A 105 -11.81 -3.71 -7.77
C PRO A 105 -11.59 -3.17 -6.37
N THR A 106 -11.88 -1.90 -6.19
CA THR A 106 -11.79 -1.29 -4.87
C THR A 106 -12.91 -1.78 -3.98
N VAL A 107 -12.69 -1.72 -2.69
CA VAL A 107 -13.70 -2.12 -1.70
C VAL A 107 -13.83 -1.02 -0.67
N ASP A 108 -14.86 -1.09 0.14
CA ASP A 108 -15.08 -0.13 1.20
C ASP A 108 -14.28 -0.58 2.43
N GLU A 109 -13.19 0.10 2.68
CA GLU A 109 -12.25 -0.33 3.70
C GLU A 109 -11.60 0.90 4.32
N SER A 110 -11.36 0.90 5.60
CA SER A 110 -10.81 2.07 6.27
C SER A 110 -9.50 1.84 6.99
N CYS A 111 -9.00 0.65 7.01
CA CYS A 111 -7.77 0.33 7.75
C CYS A 111 -6.84 -0.56 6.96
N PHE A 112 -5.63 -0.69 7.46
CA PHE A 112 -4.68 -1.65 6.91
C PHE A 112 -4.43 -2.70 8.01
N TYR A 113 -4.59 -3.97 7.64
CA TYR A 113 -4.52 -5.05 8.60
C TYR A 113 -3.33 -5.96 8.36
N VAL A 114 -2.74 -6.46 9.45
CA VAL A 114 -1.72 -7.49 9.37
C VAL A 114 -2.42 -8.81 9.70
N ARG A 115 -2.34 -9.74 8.81
CA ARG A 115 -2.97 -11.05 8.98
C ARG A 115 -1.97 -12.15 9.20
#